data_a03f6ea5068d5e8804c7560a702b1b3c
#
_entry.id   a03f6ea5068d5e8804c7560a702b1b3c
#
_cell.length_a   1.000
_cell.length_b   1.000
_cell.length_c   1.000
_cell.angle_alpha   90.00
_cell.angle_beta   90.00
_cell.angle_gamma   90.00
#
_symmetry.space_group_name_H-M   'P 1'
#
loop_
_entity.id
_entity.type
_entity.pdbx_description
1 polymer ?
#
loop_
_entity_poly.entity_id
_entity_poly.type
_entity_poly.pdbx_seq_one_letter_code
_entity_poly.pdbx_strand_id
1 'polypeptide(L)'
;MANINIKFNNKDYLLSCDDGQEESLKKLTRFLDKKYSELKDKLGNIGENKLLLITTIQLIDDYFDLKQRVTQQKKKLDELAKKFQELKKLAIKYKEGKDQEINKLNNKLDDFKKTVDENNNLY
;
A
#
# COMPACT_ATOMS: atom_id res chain seq x y z
N MET A 1 33.27 -11.92 0.53
CA MET A 1 32.34 -12.64 1.42
C MET A 1 32.75 -12.44 2.86
N ALA A 2 31.83 -12.06 3.71
CA ALA A 2 32.05 -11.93 5.14
C ALA A 2 31.56 -13.18 5.86
N ASN A 3 32.22 -13.53 6.95
CA ASN A 3 31.76 -14.58 7.84
C ASN A 3 31.14 -13.95 9.07
N ILE A 4 30.00 -14.48 9.50
CA ILE A 4 29.26 -14.00 10.64
C ILE A 4 28.88 -15.15 11.56
N ASN A 5 29.00 -14.93 12.85
CA ASN A 5 28.55 -15.86 13.86
C ASN A 5 27.12 -15.52 14.27
N ILE A 6 26.19 -16.46 14.10
CA ILE A 6 24.79 -16.30 14.49
C ILE A 6 24.42 -17.29 15.57
N LYS A 7 23.47 -16.90 16.41
CA LYS A 7 22.95 -17.74 17.48
C LYS A 7 21.52 -18.18 17.14
N PHE A 8 21.32 -19.49 17.04
CA PHE A 8 20.01 -20.07 16.78
C PHE A 8 19.79 -21.28 17.70
N ASN A 9 18.68 -21.32 18.37
CA ASN A 9 18.31 -22.36 19.33
C ASN A 9 19.41 -22.61 20.37
N ASN A 10 20.02 -21.53 20.91
CA ASN A 10 21.13 -21.55 21.85
C ASN A 10 22.41 -22.19 21.34
N LYS A 11 22.56 -22.34 20.04
CA LYS A 11 23.77 -22.85 19.39
C LYS A 11 24.35 -21.78 18.49
N ASP A 12 25.67 -21.75 18.39
CA ASP A 12 26.40 -20.82 17.54
C ASP A 12 26.70 -21.45 16.18
N TYR A 13 26.45 -20.69 15.11
CA TYR A 13 26.71 -21.10 13.73
C TYR A 13 27.52 -20.03 13.02
N LEU A 14 28.58 -20.46 12.34
CA LEU A 14 29.34 -19.56 11.48
C LEU A 14 28.78 -19.67 10.06
N LEU A 15 28.25 -18.55 9.55
CA LEU A 15 27.70 -18.47 8.22
C LEU A 15 28.45 -17.45 7.37
N SER A 16 28.46 -17.68 6.08
CA SER A 16 28.99 -16.74 5.10
C SER A 16 27.86 -15.92 4.48
N CYS A 17 28.10 -14.65 4.28
CA CYS A 17 27.17 -13.75 3.61
C CYS A 17 27.95 -12.76 2.74
N ASP A 18 27.25 -12.04 1.89
CA ASP A 18 27.84 -10.97 1.10
C ASP A 18 28.25 -9.79 1.99
N ASP A 19 29.29 -9.07 1.59
CA ASP A 19 29.74 -7.91 2.33
C ASP A 19 28.62 -6.87 2.47
N GLY A 20 28.40 -6.40 3.67
CA GLY A 20 27.32 -5.46 3.99
C GLY A 20 25.99 -6.10 4.32
N GLN A 21 25.84 -7.42 4.25
CA GLN A 21 24.61 -8.16 4.56
C GLN A 21 24.58 -8.73 5.99
N GLU A 22 25.61 -8.49 6.80
CA GLU A 22 25.75 -9.08 8.13
C GLU A 22 24.60 -8.72 9.07
N GLU A 23 24.24 -7.44 9.14
CA GLU A 23 23.13 -6.99 10.00
C GLU A 23 21.78 -7.51 9.52
N SER A 24 21.59 -7.59 8.22
CA SER A 24 20.38 -8.17 7.62
C SER A 24 20.23 -9.65 7.99
N LEU A 25 21.31 -10.42 7.87
CA LEU A 25 21.31 -11.83 8.23
C LEU A 25 21.03 -12.04 9.73
N LYS A 26 21.59 -11.19 10.59
CA LYS A 26 21.30 -11.23 12.04
C LYS A 26 19.83 -10.99 12.34
N LYS A 27 19.19 -10.03 11.68
CA LYS A 27 17.75 -9.76 11.83
C LYS A 27 16.90 -10.95 11.41
N LEU A 28 17.23 -11.54 10.27
CA LEU A 28 16.51 -12.71 9.74
C LEU A 28 16.65 -13.90 10.69
N THR A 29 17.84 -14.12 11.24
CA THR A 29 18.10 -15.19 12.19
C THR A 29 17.34 -15.00 13.50
N ARG A 30 17.27 -13.77 14.01
CA ARG A 30 16.48 -13.46 15.21
C ARG A 30 15.00 -13.74 15.00
N PHE A 31 14.47 -13.40 13.84
CA PHE A 31 13.10 -13.68 13.48
C PHE A 31 12.84 -15.19 13.41
N LEU A 32 13.73 -15.93 12.77
CA LEU A 32 13.65 -17.38 12.67
C LEU A 32 13.72 -18.03 14.06
N ASP A 33 14.63 -17.59 14.90
CA ASP A 33 14.81 -18.11 16.26
C ASP A 33 13.57 -17.88 17.11
N LYS A 34 12.96 -16.70 17.00
CA LYS A 34 11.70 -16.38 17.68
C LYS A 34 10.57 -17.30 17.22
N LYS A 35 10.41 -17.48 15.92
CA LYS A 35 9.38 -18.34 15.35
C LYS A 35 9.56 -19.79 15.77
N TYR A 36 10.79 -20.26 15.74
CA TYR A 36 11.14 -21.59 16.20
C TYR A 36 10.80 -21.79 17.68
N SER A 37 11.15 -20.84 18.54
CA SER A 37 10.85 -20.87 19.99
C SER A 37 9.34 -20.90 20.24
N GLU A 38 8.58 -20.11 19.55
CA GLU A 38 7.10 -20.09 19.65
C GLU A 38 6.48 -21.46 19.31
N LEU A 39 6.95 -22.08 18.23
CA LEU A 39 6.47 -23.39 17.82
C LEU A 39 6.93 -24.50 18.76
N LYS A 40 8.13 -24.39 19.30
CA LYS A 40 8.65 -25.31 20.31
C LYS A 40 7.78 -25.29 21.58
N ASP A 41 7.37 -24.12 22.01
CA ASP A 41 6.48 -23.96 23.16
C ASP A 41 5.09 -24.56 22.92
N LYS A 42 4.59 -24.44 21.70
CA LYS A 42 3.26 -24.99 21.33
C LYS A 42 3.26 -26.49 21.14
N LEU A 43 4.26 -27.02 20.47
CA LEU A 43 4.30 -28.43 20.03
C LEU A 43 5.09 -29.34 20.97
N GLY A 44 5.86 -28.76 21.88
CA GLY A 44 6.72 -29.50 22.78
C GLY A 44 7.99 -30.00 22.10
N ASN A 45 8.69 -30.91 22.74
CA ASN A 45 9.97 -31.40 22.29
C ASN A 45 9.79 -32.59 21.32
N ILE A 46 9.54 -32.30 20.06
CA ILE A 46 9.32 -33.29 19.00
C ILE A 46 10.58 -33.62 18.18
N GLY A 47 11.73 -33.05 18.58
CA GLY A 47 13.00 -33.16 17.89
C GLY A 47 13.33 -31.92 17.07
N GLU A 48 14.60 -31.54 17.03
CA GLU A 48 15.08 -30.30 16.42
C GLU A 48 14.80 -30.26 14.91
N ASN A 49 15.13 -31.35 14.20
CA ASN A 49 14.96 -31.41 12.75
C ASN A 49 13.49 -31.31 12.33
N LYS A 50 12.62 -32.01 13.04
CA LYS A 50 11.17 -32.00 12.76
C LYS A 50 10.58 -30.63 13.09
N LEU A 51 10.99 -30.04 14.18
CA LEU A 51 10.55 -28.71 14.58
C LEU A 51 11.03 -27.63 13.61
N LEU A 52 12.27 -27.73 13.14
CA LEU A 52 12.82 -26.83 12.13
C LEU A 52 12.06 -26.97 10.80
N LEU A 53 11.73 -28.19 10.39
CA LEU A 53 10.93 -28.43 9.18
C LEU A 53 9.56 -27.77 9.28
N ILE A 54 8.87 -27.96 10.39
CA ILE A 54 7.56 -27.34 10.63
C ILE A 54 7.67 -25.81 10.63
N THR A 55 8.69 -25.28 11.29
CA THR A 55 8.95 -23.83 11.31
C THR A 55 9.14 -23.28 9.90
N THR A 56 9.92 -23.96 9.08
CA THR A 56 10.18 -23.57 7.69
C THR A 56 8.90 -23.62 6.86
N ILE A 57 8.11 -24.67 6.98
CA ILE A 57 6.81 -24.79 6.28
C ILE A 57 5.87 -23.68 6.67
N GLN A 58 5.80 -23.34 7.95
CA GLN A 58 4.94 -22.26 8.42
C GLN A 58 5.40 -20.89 7.89
N LEU A 59 6.69 -20.65 7.85
CA LEU A 59 7.24 -19.42 7.27
C LEU A 59 6.92 -19.27 5.78
N ILE A 60 6.97 -20.36 5.04
CA ILE A 60 6.60 -20.38 3.62
C ILE A 60 5.10 -20.10 3.45
N ASP A 61 4.27 -20.69 4.29
CA ASP A 61 2.83 -20.43 4.30
C ASP A 61 2.53 -18.94 4.58
N ASP A 62 3.16 -18.36 5.58
CA ASP A 62 3.05 -16.93 5.89
C ASP A 62 3.52 -16.05 4.71
N TYR A 63 4.58 -16.47 4.02
CA TYR A 63 5.07 -15.78 2.83
C TYR A 63 4.04 -15.78 1.69
N PHE A 64 3.42 -16.91 1.42
CA PHE A 64 2.38 -16.99 0.39
C PHE A 64 1.14 -16.16 0.73
N ASP A 65 0.73 -16.19 1.99
CA ASP A 65 -0.38 -15.35 2.48
C ASP A 65 -0.07 -13.86 2.30
N LEU A 66 1.14 -13.45 2.67
CA LEU A 66 1.56 -12.06 2.52
C LEU A 66 1.62 -11.65 1.04
N LYS A 67 2.13 -12.52 0.18
CA LYS A 67 2.19 -12.30 -1.27
C LYS A 67 0.78 -12.12 -1.86
N GLN A 68 -0.17 -12.93 -1.42
CA GLN A 68 -1.57 -12.83 -1.83
C GLN A 68 -2.20 -11.51 -1.38
N ARG A 69 -1.94 -11.09 -0.14
CA ARG A 69 -2.41 -9.79 0.39
C ARG A 69 -1.84 -8.63 -0.40
N VAL A 70 -0.56 -8.67 -0.74
CA VAL A 70 0.09 -7.63 -1.57
C VAL A 70 -0.58 -7.55 -2.93
N THR A 71 -0.86 -8.69 -3.57
CA THR A 71 -1.56 -8.72 -4.86
C THR A 71 -2.96 -8.11 -4.76
N GLN A 72 -3.72 -8.46 -3.72
CA GLN A 72 -5.05 -7.89 -3.47
C GLN A 72 -4.99 -6.38 -3.22
N GLN A 73 -4.02 -5.91 -2.45
CA GLN A 73 -3.84 -4.49 -2.19
C GLN A 73 -3.50 -3.71 -3.45
N LYS A 74 -2.63 -4.23 -4.31
CA LYS A 74 -2.32 -3.63 -5.61
C LYS A 74 -3.56 -3.50 -6.48
N LYS A 75 -4.39 -4.54 -6.50
CA LYS A 75 -5.65 -4.53 -7.24
C LYS A 75 -6.61 -3.46 -6.72
N LYS A 76 -6.73 -3.34 -5.39
CA LYS A 76 -7.56 -2.30 -4.75
C LYS A 76 -7.04 -0.89 -5.06
N LEU A 77 -5.72 -0.70 -5.06
CA LEU A 77 -5.11 0.58 -5.42
C LEU A 77 -5.41 0.96 -6.88
N ASP A 78 -5.34 0.00 -7.80
CA ASP A 78 -5.67 0.23 -9.20
C ASP A 78 -7.15 0.61 -9.37
N GLU A 79 -8.05 -0.09 -8.69
CA GLU A 79 -9.48 0.23 -8.69
C GLU A 79 -9.74 1.62 -8.12
N LEU A 80 -9.09 1.96 -7.02
CA LEU A 80 -9.20 3.27 -6.38
C LEU A 80 -8.66 4.38 -7.28
N ALA A 81 -7.53 4.15 -7.95
CA ALA A 81 -6.96 5.09 -8.91
C ALA A 81 -7.91 5.36 -10.07
N LYS A 82 -8.57 4.32 -10.60
CA LYS A 82 -9.58 4.46 -11.65
C LYS A 82 -10.79 5.27 -11.19
N LYS A 83 -11.30 4.98 -9.99
CA LYS A 83 -12.41 5.73 -9.39
C LYS A 83 -12.04 7.21 -9.18
N PHE A 84 -10.82 7.47 -8.75
CA PHE A 84 -10.33 8.83 -8.57
C PHE A 84 -10.28 9.58 -9.91
N GLN A 85 -9.80 8.95 -10.97
CA GLN A 85 -9.79 9.54 -12.31
C GLN A 85 -11.21 9.84 -12.83
N GLU A 86 -12.14 8.91 -12.64
CA GLU A 86 -13.56 9.10 -13.01
C GLU A 86 -14.19 10.27 -12.24
N LEU A 87 -13.93 10.32 -10.93
CA LEU A 87 -14.44 11.40 -10.08
C LEU A 87 -13.86 12.75 -10.50
N LYS A 88 -12.58 12.80 -10.82
CA LYS A 88 -11.91 14.00 -11.33
C LYS A 88 -12.55 14.49 -12.63
N LYS A 89 -12.82 13.59 -13.56
CA LYS A 89 -13.51 13.92 -14.82
C LYS A 89 -14.90 14.47 -14.56
N LEU A 90 -15.68 13.85 -13.66
CA LEU A 90 -17.01 14.32 -13.28
C LEU A 90 -16.95 15.70 -12.62
N ALA A 91 -15.98 15.95 -11.76
CA ALA A 91 -15.79 17.25 -11.12
C ALA A 91 -15.47 18.34 -12.13
N ILE A 92 -14.62 18.07 -13.13
CA ILE A 92 -14.31 18.99 -14.22
C ILE A 92 -15.54 19.29 -15.06
N LYS A 93 -16.31 18.27 -15.46
CA LYS A 93 -17.56 18.46 -16.20
C LYS A 93 -18.58 19.29 -15.43
N TYR A 94 -18.72 19.04 -14.15
CA TYR A 94 -19.64 19.80 -13.30
C TYR A 94 -19.24 21.28 -13.24
N LYS A 95 -17.94 21.55 -13.05
CA LYS A 95 -17.40 22.91 -13.03
C LYS A 95 -17.63 23.63 -14.37
N GLU A 96 -17.32 22.97 -15.49
CA GLU A 96 -17.55 23.51 -16.84
C GLU A 96 -19.03 23.82 -17.07
N GLY A 97 -19.93 22.92 -16.68
CA GLY A 97 -21.37 23.15 -16.75
C GLY A 97 -21.83 24.35 -15.93
N LYS A 98 -21.30 24.51 -14.73
CA LYS A 98 -21.59 25.66 -13.87
C LYS A 98 -21.03 26.97 -14.44
N ASP A 99 -19.82 26.96 -14.98
CA ASP A 99 -19.23 28.11 -15.65
C ASP A 99 -20.05 28.55 -16.86
N GLN A 100 -20.56 27.61 -17.65
CA GLN A 100 -21.46 27.90 -18.77
C GLN A 100 -22.79 28.50 -18.30
N GLU A 101 -23.39 28.00 -17.24
CA GLU A 101 -24.61 28.57 -16.65
C GLU A 101 -24.39 30.00 -16.16
N ILE A 102 -23.27 30.24 -15.50
CA ILE A 102 -22.90 31.58 -15.02
C ILE A 102 -22.74 32.53 -16.20
N ASN A 103 -22.06 32.13 -17.26
CA ASN A 103 -21.88 32.94 -18.47
C ASN A 103 -23.23 33.26 -19.13
N LYS A 104 -24.15 32.29 -19.24
CA LYS A 104 -25.50 32.51 -19.77
C LYS A 104 -26.27 33.52 -18.93
N LEU A 105 -26.19 33.40 -17.60
CA LEU A 105 -26.86 34.32 -16.69
C LEU A 105 -26.29 35.71 -16.78
N ASN A 106 -24.96 35.83 -16.88
CA ASN A 106 -24.31 37.13 -17.06
C ASN A 106 -24.72 37.79 -18.37
N ASN A 107 -24.78 37.05 -19.46
CA ASN A 107 -25.26 37.53 -20.76
C ASN A 107 -26.71 38.03 -20.69
N LYS A 108 -27.58 37.28 -20.04
CA LYS A 108 -28.98 37.67 -19.84
C LYS A 108 -29.08 38.96 -18.98
N LEU A 109 -28.23 39.05 -17.96
CA LEU A 109 -28.19 40.23 -17.11
C LEU A 109 -27.72 41.46 -17.88
N ASP A 110 -26.72 41.34 -18.73
CA ASP A 110 -26.20 42.39 -19.58
C ASP A 110 -27.27 42.85 -20.59
N ASP A 111 -27.98 41.91 -21.23
CA ASP A 111 -29.09 42.24 -22.13
C ASP A 111 -30.20 42.95 -21.40
N PHE A 112 -30.54 42.52 -20.19
CA PHE A 112 -31.53 43.20 -19.36
C PHE A 112 -31.14 44.63 -19.00
N LYS A 113 -29.86 44.81 -18.62
CA LYS A 113 -29.31 46.14 -18.33
C LYS A 113 -29.40 47.07 -19.55
N LYS A 114 -29.06 46.61 -20.72
CA LYS A 114 -29.18 47.34 -21.98
C LYS A 114 -30.61 47.76 -22.22
N THR A 115 -31.55 46.83 -22.06
CA THR A 115 -32.98 47.13 -22.24
C THR A 115 -33.45 48.20 -21.25
N VAL A 116 -33.03 48.14 -20.02
CA VAL A 116 -33.38 49.16 -19.00
C VAL A 116 -32.77 50.51 -19.37
N ASP A 117 -31.52 50.56 -19.77
CA ASP A 117 -30.82 51.78 -20.17
C ASP A 117 -31.48 52.42 -21.41
N GLU A 118 -31.84 51.62 -22.38
CA GLU A 118 -32.57 52.08 -23.58
C GLU A 118 -33.93 52.69 -23.21
N ASN A 119 -34.68 52.04 -22.32
CA ASN A 119 -35.96 52.58 -21.84
C ASN A 119 -35.79 53.87 -21.05
N ASN A 120 -34.72 54.02 -20.24
CA ASN A 120 -34.42 55.25 -19.52
C ASN A 120 -34.01 56.37 -20.46
N ASN A 121 -33.37 56.07 -21.58
CA ASN A 121 -33.01 57.10 -22.57
C ASN A 121 -34.18 57.57 -23.44
N LEU A 122 -35.29 56.87 -23.41
CA LEU A 122 -36.52 57.23 -24.14
C LEU A 122 -37.36 58.28 -23.39
N TYR A 123 -37.09 58.51 -22.12
CA TYR A 123 -37.70 59.51 -21.25
C TYR A 123 -36.68 60.58 -20.88
#